data_e4b38b2e7cca8e9574254d868b746a90
#
_entry.id   e4b38b2e7cca8e9574254d868b746a90
#
_cell.length_a   1.000
_cell.length_b   1.000
_cell.length_c   1.000
_cell.angle_alpha   90.00
_cell.angle_beta   90.00
_cell.angle_gamma   90.00
#
_symmetry.space_group_name_H-M   'P 1'
#
loop_
_entity.id
_entity.type
_entity.pdbx_description
1 polymer ?
#
loop_
_entity_poly.entity_id
_entity_poly.type
_entity_poly.pdbx_seq_one_letter_code
_entity_poly.pdbx_strand_id
1 'polypeptide(L)'
;GNDWGQRVLRSFDEQFSASGGTLLDYRMYTPGIQDFSNTIEDLMALSGSVRRYQRLRANLGGALQFDPRRRQDSEFIFLAADAPAGRLLKSQLKFHYSGDLPVYSTSSIYAMDNRSNTDLNGVMFADTPWIIAPQSWIENLPPLYAEYWPAERRLGRLHAMGFDAYQLIAALFATRTGPMPEIDGASGKLYLDDDGRIRRKLAWAQFQRGEVVALPDIEPAGGPIQNISDDAELMFPDAADDEAWPESTREL
;
A
#
# COMPACT_ATOMS: atom_id res chain seq x y z
N GLY A 1 -8.82 1.67 -12.69
CA GLY A 1 -8.96 2.69 -11.68
C GLY A 1 -10.38 2.77 -11.13
N ASN A 2 -10.49 3.01 -9.85
CA ASN A 2 -11.76 3.26 -9.17
C ASN A 2 -11.53 4.32 -8.09
N ASP A 3 -12.62 4.84 -7.50
CA ASP A 3 -12.57 5.88 -6.46
C ASP A 3 -11.72 5.49 -5.24
N TRP A 4 -11.70 4.21 -4.88
CA TRP A 4 -10.85 3.72 -3.80
C TRP A 4 -9.36 3.87 -4.14
N GLY A 5 -8.96 3.45 -5.34
CA GLY A 5 -7.57 3.56 -5.80
C GLY A 5 -7.10 5.01 -5.90
N GLN A 6 -7.97 5.91 -6.35
CA GLN A 6 -7.66 7.35 -6.41
C GLN A 6 -7.46 7.94 -5.00
N ARG A 7 -8.32 7.60 -4.04
CA ARG A 7 -8.14 8.04 -2.65
C ARG A 7 -6.86 7.51 -2.03
N VAL A 8 -6.53 6.24 -2.27
CA VAL A 8 -5.27 5.64 -1.78
C VAL A 8 -4.06 6.32 -2.39
N LEU A 9 -4.08 6.57 -3.71
CA LEU A 9 -3.00 7.29 -4.40
C LEU A 9 -2.79 8.68 -3.80
N ARG A 10 -3.86 9.46 -3.66
CA ARG A 10 -3.81 10.81 -3.08
C ARG A 10 -3.22 10.79 -1.67
N SER A 11 -3.77 9.99 -0.78
CA SER A 11 -3.28 9.91 0.60
C SER A 11 -1.83 9.41 0.69
N PHE A 12 -1.42 8.50 -0.20
CA PHE A 12 -0.04 8.05 -0.27
C PHE A 12 0.88 9.19 -0.72
N ASP A 13 0.54 9.88 -1.81
CA ASP A 13 1.36 10.96 -2.36
C ASP A 13 1.51 12.11 -1.38
N GLU A 14 0.42 12.55 -0.76
CA GLU A 14 0.42 13.60 0.28
C GLU A 14 1.37 13.24 1.43
N GLN A 15 1.25 12.04 2.00
CA GLN A 15 2.07 11.60 3.13
C GLN A 15 3.52 11.36 2.73
N PHE A 16 3.75 10.76 1.56
CA PHE A 16 5.08 10.45 1.07
C PHE A 16 5.86 11.72 0.73
N SER A 17 5.22 12.67 0.05
CA SER A 17 5.81 13.97 -0.28
C SER A 17 6.11 14.80 0.98
N ALA A 18 5.21 14.81 1.96
CA ALA A 18 5.44 15.48 3.24
C ALA A 18 6.61 14.88 4.03
N SER A 19 6.89 13.59 3.83
CA SER A 19 8.04 12.90 4.42
C SER A 19 9.33 13.06 3.60
N GLY A 20 9.33 13.90 2.55
CA GLY A 20 10.49 14.15 1.68
C GLY A 20 10.65 13.15 0.54
N GLY A 21 9.68 12.28 0.31
CA GLY A 21 9.65 11.37 -0.82
C GLY A 21 9.23 12.07 -2.11
N THR A 22 9.41 11.40 -3.24
CA THR A 22 8.99 11.89 -4.55
C THR A 22 8.25 10.79 -5.30
N LEU A 23 6.98 11.02 -5.64
CA LEU A 23 6.23 10.14 -6.53
C LEU A 23 6.70 10.37 -7.97
N LEU A 24 7.42 9.42 -8.53
CA LEU A 24 8.02 9.56 -9.87
C LEU A 24 7.01 9.39 -11.00
N ASP A 25 6.07 8.46 -10.82
CA ASP A 25 5.03 8.13 -11.81
C ASP A 25 3.98 7.23 -11.18
N TYR A 26 2.79 7.20 -11.76
CA TYR A 26 1.73 6.27 -11.36
C TYR A 26 0.93 5.79 -12.57
N ARG A 27 0.31 4.64 -12.45
CA ARG A 27 -0.62 4.12 -13.45
C ARG A 27 -1.85 3.54 -12.76
N MET A 28 -3.00 3.90 -13.30
CA MET A 28 -4.26 3.30 -12.91
C MET A 28 -4.50 2.05 -13.74
N TYR A 29 -4.97 0.98 -13.15
CA TYR A 29 -5.36 -0.23 -13.87
C TYR A 29 -6.85 -0.51 -13.74
N THR A 30 -7.43 -1.19 -14.73
CA THR A 30 -8.85 -1.57 -14.72
C THR A 30 -9.03 -2.82 -13.84
N PRO A 31 -9.93 -2.79 -12.83
CA PRO A 31 -10.24 -3.99 -12.06
C PRO A 31 -10.73 -5.15 -12.93
N GLY A 32 -10.29 -6.36 -12.61
CA GLY A 32 -10.74 -7.60 -13.29
C GLY A 32 -9.98 -7.97 -14.57
N ILE A 33 -9.07 -7.13 -15.06
CA ILE A 33 -8.16 -7.54 -16.13
C ILE A 33 -7.12 -8.52 -15.60
N GLN A 34 -6.58 -9.36 -16.48
CA GLN A 34 -5.57 -10.36 -16.12
C GLN A 34 -4.17 -10.03 -16.68
N ASP A 35 -4.10 -9.17 -17.66
CA ASP A 35 -2.85 -8.75 -18.29
C ASP A 35 -2.59 -7.27 -17.99
N PHE A 36 -1.53 -7.00 -17.25
CA PHE A 36 -1.07 -5.68 -16.84
C PHE A 36 0.23 -5.27 -17.57
N SER A 37 0.63 -6.01 -18.62
CA SER A 37 1.91 -5.81 -19.31
C SER A 37 2.09 -4.37 -19.77
N ASN A 38 1.12 -3.81 -20.47
CA ASN A 38 1.20 -2.43 -20.95
C ASN A 38 1.34 -1.43 -19.81
N THR A 39 0.54 -1.61 -18.75
CA THR A 39 0.56 -0.74 -17.56
C THR A 39 1.94 -0.76 -16.87
N ILE A 40 2.54 -1.95 -16.75
CA ILE A 40 3.85 -2.14 -16.13
C ILE A 40 4.97 -1.59 -17.03
N GLU A 41 4.91 -1.87 -18.34
CA GLU A 41 5.89 -1.38 -19.30
C GLU A 41 5.94 0.15 -19.35
N ASP A 42 4.79 0.80 -19.30
CA ASP A 42 4.68 2.25 -19.27
C ASP A 42 5.21 2.82 -17.94
N LEU A 43 4.78 2.25 -16.80
CA LEU A 43 5.26 2.67 -15.47
C LEU A 43 6.78 2.54 -15.35
N MET A 44 7.35 1.46 -15.87
CA MET A 44 8.78 1.16 -15.83
C MET A 44 9.57 1.80 -16.98
N ALA A 45 8.93 2.56 -17.86
CA ALA A 45 9.52 3.22 -19.03
C ALA A 45 10.27 2.25 -19.99
N LEU A 46 9.84 0.97 -20.07
CA LEU A 46 10.45 -0.05 -20.91
C LEU A 46 10.33 0.29 -22.39
N SER A 47 9.17 0.79 -22.82
CA SER A 47 8.95 1.25 -24.20
C SER A 47 9.92 2.36 -24.62
N GLY A 48 10.37 3.20 -23.68
CA GLY A 48 11.43 4.18 -23.92
C GLY A 48 12.80 3.54 -24.20
N SER A 49 13.12 2.45 -23.49
CA SER A 49 14.35 1.67 -23.73
C SER A 49 14.34 1.03 -25.12
N VAL A 50 13.22 0.43 -25.52
CA VAL A 50 13.03 -0.15 -26.86
C VAL A 50 13.17 0.90 -27.96
N ARG A 51 12.54 2.08 -27.81
CA ARG A 51 12.66 3.19 -28.79
C ARG A 51 14.09 3.69 -28.93
N ARG A 52 14.85 3.81 -27.83
CA ARG A 52 16.28 4.17 -27.89
C ARG A 52 17.09 3.16 -28.67
N TYR A 53 16.89 1.87 -28.42
CA TYR A 53 17.52 0.81 -29.16
C TYR A 53 17.22 0.86 -30.67
N GLN A 54 15.96 1.02 -31.05
CA GLN A 54 15.56 1.12 -32.47
C GLN A 54 16.25 2.28 -33.17
N ARG A 55 16.36 3.46 -32.53
CA ARG A 55 17.11 4.61 -33.09
C ARG A 55 18.60 4.30 -33.24
N LEU A 56 19.23 3.68 -32.24
CA LEU A 56 20.64 3.29 -32.32
C LEU A 56 20.89 2.28 -33.45
N ARG A 57 20.02 1.28 -33.55
CA ARG A 57 20.11 0.26 -34.59
C ARG A 57 19.96 0.87 -36.00
N ALA A 58 19.04 1.80 -36.18
CA ALA A 58 18.86 2.50 -37.45
C ALA A 58 20.07 3.34 -37.87
N ASN A 59 20.77 3.94 -36.89
CA ASN A 59 21.93 4.80 -37.16
C ASN A 59 23.25 4.04 -37.31
N LEU A 60 23.43 2.92 -36.62
CA LEU A 60 24.69 2.18 -36.57
C LEU A 60 24.74 0.98 -37.51
N GLY A 61 23.60 0.54 -38.07
CA GLY A 61 23.52 -0.49 -39.13
C GLY A 61 24.02 -1.88 -38.74
N GLY A 62 24.14 -2.21 -37.46
CA GLY A 62 24.69 -3.48 -36.95
C GLY A 62 23.70 -4.33 -36.15
N ALA A 63 24.04 -5.60 -35.92
CA ALA A 63 23.36 -6.47 -34.97
C ALA A 63 23.82 -6.08 -33.55
N LEU A 64 23.05 -5.23 -32.89
CA LEU A 64 23.29 -4.83 -31.51
C LEU A 64 22.55 -5.79 -30.56
N GLN A 65 23.26 -6.31 -29.58
CA GLN A 65 22.62 -7.05 -28.48
C GLN A 65 21.84 -6.06 -27.61
N PHE A 66 20.60 -6.37 -27.29
CA PHE A 66 19.71 -5.49 -26.56
C PHE A 66 18.91 -6.25 -25.50
N ASP A 67 19.02 -5.78 -24.28
CA ASP A 67 18.14 -6.15 -23.19
C ASP A 67 17.34 -4.93 -22.75
N PRO A 68 16.00 -4.99 -22.70
CA PRO A 68 15.18 -3.91 -22.17
C PRO A 68 15.58 -3.58 -20.74
N ARG A 69 15.72 -2.29 -20.45
CA ARG A 69 16.06 -1.84 -19.09
C ARG A 69 14.95 -0.94 -18.59
N ARG A 70 14.45 -1.28 -17.40
CA ARG A 70 13.53 -0.43 -16.65
C ARG A 70 14.19 0.90 -16.25
N ARG A 71 13.41 1.87 -15.85
CA ARG A 71 13.90 3.09 -15.18
C ARG A 71 14.72 2.71 -13.93
N GLN A 72 15.79 3.43 -13.66
CA GLN A 72 16.71 3.13 -12.57
C GLN A 72 16.57 4.09 -11.38
N ASP A 73 15.73 5.11 -11.52
CA ASP A 73 15.47 6.14 -10.52
C ASP A 73 14.40 5.73 -9.50
N SER A 74 13.73 4.58 -9.70
CA SER A 74 12.71 4.06 -8.78
C SER A 74 13.33 3.15 -7.73
N GLU A 75 13.03 3.40 -6.45
CA GLU A 75 13.53 2.64 -5.31
C GLU A 75 12.54 1.56 -4.86
N PHE A 76 11.25 1.77 -5.05
CA PHE A 76 10.20 0.80 -4.73
C PHE A 76 8.94 1.03 -5.55
N ILE A 77 7.99 0.12 -5.43
CA ILE A 77 6.66 0.21 -6.02
C ILE A 77 5.63 0.19 -4.89
N PHE A 78 4.72 1.17 -4.87
CA PHE A 78 3.53 1.13 -4.02
C PHE A 78 2.35 0.59 -4.83
N LEU A 79 1.73 -0.48 -4.35
CA LEU A 79 0.69 -1.22 -5.05
C LEU A 79 -0.65 -1.11 -4.30
N ALA A 80 -1.56 -0.29 -4.82
CA ALA A 80 -2.93 -0.22 -4.32
C ALA A 80 -3.79 -1.29 -5.04
N ALA A 81 -3.80 -2.51 -4.52
CA ALA A 81 -4.50 -3.65 -5.12
C ALA A 81 -5.18 -4.53 -4.06
N ASP A 82 -6.22 -5.25 -4.48
CA ASP A 82 -6.74 -6.39 -3.75
C ASP A 82 -5.87 -7.64 -3.97
N ALA A 83 -6.12 -8.71 -3.22
CA ALA A 83 -5.31 -9.91 -3.30
C ALA A 83 -5.31 -10.59 -4.70
N PRO A 84 -6.44 -10.70 -5.43
CA PRO A 84 -6.44 -11.25 -6.78
C PRO A 84 -5.58 -10.46 -7.76
N ALA A 85 -5.78 -9.14 -7.84
CA ALA A 85 -4.98 -8.27 -8.71
C ALA A 85 -3.52 -8.22 -8.28
N GLY A 86 -3.25 -8.19 -6.98
CA GLY A 86 -1.90 -8.15 -6.42
C GLY A 86 -1.06 -9.37 -6.80
N ARG A 87 -1.64 -10.58 -6.76
CA ARG A 87 -0.95 -11.82 -7.19
C ARG A 87 -0.53 -11.74 -8.66
N LEU A 88 -1.41 -11.28 -9.52
CA LEU A 88 -1.12 -11.13 -10.95
C LEU A 88 -0.08 -10.02 -11.19
N LEU A 89 -0.27 -8.85 -10.59
CA LEU A 89 0.65 -7.71 -10.74
C LEU A 89 2.05 -8.06 -10.25
N LYS A 90 2.18 -8.69 -9.07
CA LYS A 90 3.51 -9.07 -8.54
C LYS A 90 4.24 -10.06 -9.45
N SER A 91 3.53 -11.05 -10.00
CA SER A 91 4.10 -12.02 -10.94
C SER A 91 4.53 -11.35 -12.25
N GLN A 92 3.71 -10.43 -12.78
CA GLN A 92 4.02 -9.71 -14.02
C GLN A 92 5.14 -8.67 -13.83
N LEU A 93 5.23 -8.00 -12.68
CA LEU A 93 6.36 -7.13 -12.35
C LEU A 93 7.70 -7.88 -12.46
N LYS A 94 7.74 -9.12 -11.97
CA LYS A 94 8.93 -9.96 -12.09
C LYS A 94 9.25 -10.28 -13.55
N PHE A 95 8.24 -10.57 -14.35
CA PHE A 95 8.40 -10.83 -15.79
C PHE A 95 8.91 -9.60 -16.55
N HIS A 96 8.46 -8.40 -16.18
CA HIS A 96 8.85 -7.13 -16.79
C HIS A 96 10.07 -6.46 -16.11
N TYR A 97 11.08 -7.23 -15.72
CA TYR A 97 12.38 -6.76 -15.22
C TYR A 97 12.31 -5.88 -13.95
N SER A 98 11.25 -6.03 -13.17
CA SER A 98 11.03 -5.23 -11.94
C SER A 98 10.89 -6.11 -10.69
N GLY A 99 11.34 -7.36 -10.78
CA GLY A 99 11.25 -8.32 -9.67
C GLY A 99 12.19 -8.02 -8.50
N ASP A 100 13.21 -7.20 -8.71
CA ASP A 100 14.20 -6.76 -7.73
C ASP A 100 13.72 -5.57 -6.89
N LEU A 101 12.69 -4.83 -7.36
CA LEU A 101 12.15 -3.71 -6.59
C LEU A 101 11.32 -4.20 -5.40
N PRO A 102 11.52 -3.60 -4.21
CA PRO A 102 10.61 -3.77 -3.10
C PRO A 102 9.18 -3.35 -3.50
N VAL A 103 8.20 -4.11 -3.05
CA VAL A 103 6.79 -3.79 -3.29
C VAL A 103 6.09 -3.61 -1.96
N TYR A 104 5.50 -2.43 -1.77
CA TYR A 104 4.68 -2.09 -0.61
C TYR A 104 3.21 -2.05 -1.02
N SER A 105 2.32 -2.38 -0.11
CA SER A 105 0.89 -2.40 -0.38
C SER A 105 0.06 -2.02 0.85
N THR A 106 -1.24 -1.83 0.63
CA THR A 106 -2.23 -1.68 1.70
C THR A 106 -2.68 -3.04 2.22
N SER A 107 -3.40 -3.06 3.34
CA SER A 107 -4.00 -4.28 3.92
C SER A 107 -4.95 -5.03 2.97
N SER A 108 -5.47 -4.37 1.92
CA SER A 108 -6.35 -5.00 0.91
C SER A 108 -5.66 -6.12 0.13
N ILE A 109 -4.31 -6.15 0.10
CA ILE A 109 -3.52 -7.20 -0.55
C ILE A 109 -3.69 -8.56 0.13
N TYR A 110 -4.10 -8.59 1.40
CA TYR A 110 -4.31 -9.81 2.17
C TYR A 110 -5.79 -10.11 2.39
N ALA A 111 -6.31 -11.08 1.65
CA ALA A 111 -7.72 -11.47 1.68
C ALA A 111 -8.11 -12.34 2.89
N MET A 112 -7.16 -12.88 3.66
CA MET A 112 -7.39 -13.83 4.76
C MET A 112 -8.20 -15.06 4.32
N ASP A 113 -8.09 -15.45 3.06
CA ASP A 113 -8.72 -16.64 2.48
C ASP A 113 -7.73 -17.83 2.50
N ASN A 114 -8.23 -19.01 2.10
CA ASN A 114 -7.42 -20.23 2.06
C ASN A 114 -6.58 -20.35 0.76
N ARG A 115 -6.49 -19.30 -0.06
CA ARG A 115 -5.70 -19.32 -1.28
C ARG A 115 -4.22 -19.12 -0.95
N SER A 116 -3.37 -19.74 -1.74
CA SER A 116 -1.93 -19.54 -1.62
C SER A 116 -1.54 -18.08 -1.85
N ASN A 117 -0.67 -17.56 -1.00
CA ASN A 117 -0.08 -16.23 -1.15
C ASN A 117 1.36 -16.29 -1.71
N THR A 118 1.77 -17.43 -2.27
CA THR A 118 3.12 -17.62 -2.82
C THR A 118 3.48 -16.59 -3.89
N ASP A 119 2.50 -16.19 -4.71
CA ASP A 119 2.68 -15.17 -5.74
C ASP A 119 2.93 -13.76 -5.16
N LEU A 120 2.57 -13.55 -3.89
CA LEU A 120 2.79 -12.30 -3.16
C LEU A 120 4.13 -12.26 -2.40
N ASN A 121 4.94 -13.32 -2.46
CA ASN A 121 6.20 -13.37 -1.73
C ASN A 121 7.05 -12.11 -1.94
N GLY A 122 7.55 -11.56 -0.83
CA GLY A 122 8.32 -10.32 -0.81
C GLY A 122 7.49 -9.04 -0.75
N VAL A 123 6.18 -9.08 -0.94
CA VAL A 123 5.33 -7.91 -0.77
C VAL A 123 5.21 -7.57 0.71
N MET A 124 5.45 -6.31 1.06
CA MET A 124 5.29 -5.75 2.39
C MET A 124 3.98 -4.97 2.48
N PHE A 125 3.28 -5.08 3.59
CA PHE A 125 2.03 -4.36 3.80
C PHE A 125 1.80 -4.07 5.28
N ALA A 126 0.97 -3.07 5.56
CA ALA A 126 0.57 -2.72 6.91
C ALA A 126 -0.86 -3.18 7.18
N ASP A 127 -1.10 -3.80 8.32
CA ASP A 127 -2.43 -4.24 8.75
C ASP A 127 -2.57 -4.16 10.28
N THR A 128 -3.75 -4.51 10.78
CA THR A 128 -4.03 -4.52 12.21
C THR A 128 -3.23 -5.60 12.94
N PRO A 129 -2.72 -5.35 14.15
CA PRO A 129 -2.07 -6.39 14.98
C PRO A 129 -2.97 -7.61 15.18
N TRP A 130 -4.28 -7.42 15.31
CA TRP A 130 -5.27 -8.50 15.38
C TRP A 130 -5.10 -9.57 14.28
N ILE A 131 -4.70 -9.15 13.08
CA ILE A 131 -4.55 -10.05 11.91
C ILE A 131 -3.12 -10.57 11.79
N ILE A 132 -2.10 -9.71 12.04
CA ILE A 132 -0.69 -10.01 11.77
C ILE A 132 -0.03 -10.71 12.97
N ALA A 133 -0.12 -10.07 14.12
CA ALA A 133 0.52 -10.51 15.35
C ALA A 133 -0.25 -9.96 16.55
N PRO A 134 -1.30 -10.66 17.01
CA PRO A 134 -2.06 -10.21 18.16
C PRO A 134 -1.15 -10.05 19.37
N GLN A 135 -1.32 -8.96 20.09
CA GLN A 135 -0.59 -8.71 21.32
C GLN A 135 -1.00 -9.72 22.39
N SER A 136 -0.12 -10.02 23.36
CA SER A 136 -0.30 -11.07 24.35
C SER A 136 -1.63 -10.97 25.13
N TRP A 137 -2.10 -9.75 25.39
CA TRP A 137 -3.35 -9.52 26.14
C TRP A 137 -4.63 -9.80 25.32
N ILE A 138 -4.52 -9.90 23.97
CA ILE A 138 -5.64 -10.25 23.07
C ILE A 138 -5.37 -11.51 22.24
N GLU A 139 -4.25 -12.19 22.42
CA GLU A 139 -3.82 -13.30 21.56
C GLU A 139 -4.87 -14.44 21.43
N ASN A 140 -5.68 -14.62 22.47
CA ASN A 140 -6.74 -15.63 22.48
C ASN A 140 -8.06 -15.14 21.82
N LEU A 141 -8.23 -13.86 21.59
CA LEU A 141 -9.49 -13.31 21.05
C LEU A 141 -9.69 -13.63 19.56
N PRO A 142 -8.71 -13.45 18.65
CA PRO A 142 -8.89 -13.77 17.24
C PRO A 142 -9.24 -15.24 16.97
N PRO A 143 -8.58 -16.25 17.57
CA PRO A 143 -8.96 -17.65 17.40
C PRO A 143 -10.35 -17.95 17.99
N LEU A 144 -10.65 -17.43 19.18
CA LEU A 144 -11.97 -17.60 19.80
C LEU A 144 -13.07 -16.99 18.92
N TYR A 145 -12.82 -15.81 18.39
CA TYR A 145 -13.73 -15.15 17.47
C TYR A 145 -13.96 -15.99 16.19
N ALA A 146 -12.90 -16.53 15.61
CA ALA A 146 -12.98 -17.38 14.42
C ALA A 146 -13.73 -18.70 14.69
N GLU A 147 -13.72 -19.20 15.91
CA GLU A 147 -14.48 -20.39 16.34
C GLU A 147 -15.99 -20.08 16.41
N TYR A 148 -16.38 -18.99 17.06
CA TYR A 148 -17.79 -18.64 17.24
C TYR A 148 -18.44 -18.03 16.00
N TRP A 149 -17.65 -17.31 15.16
CA TRP A 149 -18.14 -16.63 13.94
C TRP A 149 -17.29 -16.96 12.72
N PRO A 150 -17.21 -18.23 12.29
CA PRO A 150 -16.31 -18.65 11.20
C PRO A 150 -16.63 -17.99 9.86
N ALA A 151 -17.90 -17.64 9.61
CA ALA A 151 -18.32 -16.96 8.40
C ALA A 151 -17.83 -15.50 8.33
N GLU A 152 -17.47 -14.90 9.46
CA GLU A 152 -17.14 -13.48 9.59
C GLU A 152 -15.63 -13.22 9.70
N ARG A 153 -14.77 -14.20 9.44
CA ARG A 153 -13.30 -14.05 9.52
C ARG A 153 -12.79 -12.82 8.77
N ARG A 154 -13.43 -12.47 7.65
CA ARG A 154 -13.07 -11.27 6.86
C ARG A 154 -13.35 -9.95 7.57
N LEU A 155 -14.18 -9.95 8.61
CA LEU A 155 -14.51 -8.78 9.40
C LEU A 155 -13.53 -8.54 10.56
N GLY A 156 -12.48 -9.34 10.71
CA GLY A 156 -11.53 -9.24 11.82
C GLY A 156 -10.96 -7.84 12.03
N ARG A 157 -10.72 -7.08 10.95
CA ARG A 157 -10.28 -5.67 11.05
C ARG A 157 -11.35 -4.78 11.68
N LEU A 158 -12.63 -5.01 11.38
CA LEU A 158 -13.74 -4.26 11.98
C LEU A 158 -13.94 -4.63 13.45
N HIS A 159 -13.74 -5.90 13.81
CA HIS A 159 -13.81 -6.33 15.20
C HIS A 159 -12.69 -5.71 16.03
N ALA A 160 -11.47 -5.68 15.52
CA ALA A 160 -10.36 -4.98 16.14
C ALA A 160 -10.69 -3.49 16.37
N MET A 161 -11.26 -2.81 15.37
CA MET A 161 -11.70 -1.41 15.51
C MET A 161 -12.81 -1.24 16.54
N GLY A 162 -13.81 -2.12 16.57
CA GLY A 162 -14.88 -2.07 17.55
C GLY A 162 -14.39 -2.27 18.97
N PHE A 163 -13.45 -3.19 19.17
CA PHE A 163 -12.78 -3.43 20.44
C PHE A 163 -12.02 -2.18 20.91
N ASP A 164 -11.25 -1.57 20.04
CA ASP A 164 -10.49 -0.37 20.35
C ASP A 164 -11.39 0.85 20.60
N ALA A 165 -12.51 0.96 19.91
CA ALA A 165 -13.48 2.03 20.15
C ALA A 165 -14.01 1.99 21.59
N TYR A 166 -14.25 0.78 22.12
CA TYR A 166 -14.64 0.63 23.54
C TYR A 166 -13.51 1.07 24.49
N GLN A 167 -12.26 0.67 24.22
CA GLN A 167 -11.12 1.06 25.03
C GLN A 167 -10.88 2.58 24.99
N LEU A 168 -10.99 3.18 23.80
CA LEU A 168 -10.86 4.62 23.62
C LEU A 168 -11.88 5.41 24.45
N ILE A 169 -13.14 4.98 24.46
CA ILE A 169 -14.17 5.61 25.29
C ILE A 169 -13.75 5.56 26.77
N ALA A 170 -13.33 4.41 27.26
CA ALA A 170 -12.88 4.26 28.64
C ALA A 170 -11.66 5.16 28.96
N ALA A 171 -10.68 5.22 28.06
CA ALA A 171 -9.50 6.07 28.21
C ALA A 171 -9.85 7.57 28.21
N LEU A 172 -10.69 8.02 27.29
CA LEU A 172 -11.15 9.41 27.22
C LEU A 172 -11.92 9.84 28.47
N PHE A 173 -12.75 8.95 29.03
CA PHE A 173 -13.43 9.23 30.30
C PHE A 173 -12.49 9.28 31.49
N ALA A 174 -11.47 8.41 31.52
CA ALA A 174 -10.48 8.39 32.60
C ALA A 174 -9.56 9.62 32.57
N THR A 175 -9.30 10.16 31.39
CA THR A 175 -8.31 11.24 31.17
C THR A 175 -8.97 12.62 31.00
N ARG A 176 -9.99 12.93 31.80
CA ARG A 176 -10.81 14.17 31.70
C ARG A 176 -10.01 15.49 31.76
N THR A 177 -8.77 15.49 32.17
CA THR A 177 -7.96 16.71 32.45
C THR A 177 -6.50 16.61 31.98
N GLY A 178 -6.13 15.62 31.18
CA GLY A 178 -4.74 15.45 30.72
C GLY A 178 -4.64 14.86 29.31
N PRO A 179 -3.43 14.77 28.76
CA PRO A 179 -3.22 14.13 27.45
C PRO A 179 -3.63 12.66 27.52
N MET A 180 -4.27 12.18 26.46
CA MET A 180 -4.61 10.76 26.33
C MET A 180 -3.32 9.94 26.19
N PRO A 181 -3.10 8.90 27.00
CA PRO A 181 -1.96 8.02 26.82
C PRO A 181 -2.09 7.24 25.51
N GLU A 182 -0.96 6.83 24.93
CA GLU A 182 -0.98 5.86 23.85
C GLU A 182 -1.60 4.54 24.32
N ILE A 183 -2.42 3.94 23.47
CA ILE A 183 -3.10 2.66 23.75
C ILE A 183 -2.59 1.63 22.76
N ASP A 184 -2.05 0.53 23.25
CA ASP A 184 -1.74 -0.63 22.44
C ASP A 184 -3.05 -1.37 22.11
N GLY A 185 -3.69 -0.95 21.01
CA GLY A 185 -4.99 -1.46 20.59
C GLY A 185 -4.91 -2.71 19.72
N ALA A 186 -6.05 -3.37 19.57
CA ALA A 186 -6.21 -4.52 18.68
C ALA A 186 -6.07 -4.13 17.20
N SER A 187 -6.49 -2.92 16.83
CA SER A 187 -6.38 -2.42 15.46
C SER A 187 -5.06 -1.70 15.17
N GLY A 188 -4.24 -1.43 16.18
CA GLY A 188 -2.97 -0.72 16.09
C GLY A 188 -2.67 0.07 17.35
N LYS A 189 -1.49 0.67 17.42
CA LYS A 189 -1.18 1.61 18.49
C LYS A 189 -1.92 2.92 18.24
N LEU A 190 -2.79 3.31 19.18
CA LEU A 190 -3.68 4.46 19.08
C LEU A 190 -3.12 5.64 19.87
N TYR A 191 -3.16 6.81 19.30
CA TYR A 191 -2.76 8.05 19.94
C TYR A 191 -3.60 9.22 19.43
N LEU A 192 -3.66 10.27 20.23
CA LEU A 192 -4.33 11.51 19.85
C LEU A 192 -3.27 12.46 19.28
N ASP A 193 -3.52 12.98 18.09
CA ASP A 193 -2.66 14.02 17.52
C ASP A 193 -2.99 15.41 18.06
N ASP A 194 -2.19 16.40 17.68
CA ASP A 194 -2.33 17.79 18.14
C ASP A 194 -3.66 18.42 17.70
N ASP A 195 -4.29 17.90 16.63
CA ASP A 195 -5.61 18.34 16.14
C ASP A 195 -6.78 17.66 16.86
N GLY A 196 -6.50 16.80 17.84
CA GLY A 196 -7.51 16.04 18.56
C GLY A 196 -8.09 14.87 17.78
N ARG A 197 -7.40 14.39 16.73
CA ARG A 197 -7.81 13.24 15.94
C ARG A 197 -7.14 11.98 16.45
N ILE A 198 -7.89 10.88 16.48
CA ILE A 198 -7.32 9.56 16.79
C ILE A 198 -6.52 9.07 15.60
N ARG A 199 -5.23 8.90 15.79
CA ARG A 199 -4.30 8.28 14.84
C ARG A 199 -4.02 6.83 15.22
N ARG A 200 -3.60 6.06 14.24
CA ARG A 200 -3.33 4.64 14.41
C ARG A 200 -2.06 4.22 13.68
N LYS A 201 -1.10 3.67 14.41
CA LYS A 201 0.09 3.01 13.83
C LYS A 201 -0.24 1.52 13.64
N LEU A 202 -0.17 1.04 12.40
CA LEU A 202 -0.41 -0.35 12.03
C LEU A 202 0.85 -1.21 12.24
N ALA A 203 0.67 -2.52 12.32
CA ALA A 203 1.76 -3.47 12.29
C ALA A 203 2.19 -3.75 10.83
N TRP A 204 3.49 -3.92 10.61
CA TRP A 204 4.03 -4.29 9.31
C TRP A 204 4.18 -5.80 9.17
N ALA A 205 3.92 -6.30 7.98
CA ALA A 205 4.11 -7.70 7.62
C ALA A 205 4.68 -7.85 6.22
N GLN A 206 5.22 -9.03 5.95
CA GLN A 206 5.70 -9.45 4.64
C GLN A 206 5.20 -10.85 4.32
N PHE A 207 4.87 -11.09 3.06
CA PHE A 207 4.63 -12.45 2.59
C PHE A 207 5.96 -13.18 2.39
N GLN A 208 6.17 -14.26 3.12
CA GLN A 208 7.34 -15.13 3.05
C GLN A 208 6.89 -16.58 2.90
N ARG A 209 7.26 -17.24 1.80
CA ARG A 209 6.87 -18.63 1.49
C ARG A 209 5.36 -18.88 1.51
N GLY A 210 4.58 -17.86 1.11
CA GLY A 210 3.12 -17.91 1.14
C GLY A 210 2.47 -17.60 2.49
N GLU A 211 3.25 -17.44 3.55
CA GLU A 211 2.80 -17.10 4.89
C GLU A 211 2.98 -15.60 5.16
N VAL A 212 2.15 -15.06 6.06
CA VAL A 212 2.29 -13.68 6.55
C VAL A 212 3.21 -13.69 7.77
N VAL A 213 4.32 -12.99 7.66
CA VAL A 213 5.33 -12.87 8.73
C VAL A 213 5.35 -11.42 9.21
N ALA A 214 5.13 -11.21 10.50
CA ALA A 214 5.23 -9.90 11.12
C ALA A 214 6.66 -9.36 11.00
N LEU A 215 6.79 -8.09 10.65
CA LEU A 215 8.06 -7.38 10.66
C LEU A 215 8.22 -6.62 11.99
N PRO A 216 9.46 -6.43 12.45
CA PRO A 216 9.70 -5.59 13.63
C PRO A 216 9.22 -4.16 13.37
N ASP A 217 8.80 -3.48 14.42
CA ASP A 217 8.45 -2.06 14.36
C ASP A 217 9.64 -1.27 13.80
N ILE A 218 9.41 -0.58 12.70
CA ILE A 218 10.38 0.35 12.12
C ILE A 218 10.04 1.73 12.69
N GLU A 219 10.91 2.25 13.55
CA GLU A 219 10.80 3.65 13.96
C GLU A 219 11.20 4.53 12.77
N PRO A 220 10.40 5.54 12.42
CA PRO A 220 10.75 6.46 11.35
C PRO A 220 12.04 7.20 11.71
N ALA A 221 12.99 7.24 10.79
CA ALA A 221 14.30 7.86 10.99
C ALA A 221 14.24 9.40 11.23
N GLY A 222 13.06 10.02 11.15
CA GLY A 222 12.84 11.47 11.19
C GLY A 222 11.91 12.00 12.31
N GLY A 223 11.59 11.19 13.32
CA GLY A 223 10.62 11.62 14.36
C GLY A 223 9.15 11.53 13.89
N PRO A 224 8.19 11.99 14.70
CA PRO A 224 6.77 11.94 14.35
C PRO A 224 6.49 12.71 13.05
N ILE A 225 5.73 12.10 12.15
CA ILE A 225 5.28 12.74 10.90
C ILE A 225 4.52 14.01 11.29
N GLN A 226 5.04 15.17 10.88
CA GLN A 226 4.34 16.42 11.12
C GLN A 226 2.98 16.35 10.43
N ASN A 227 1.94 16.77 11.17
CA ASN A 227 0.59 16.83 10.64
C ASN A 227 0.57 17.74 9.41
N ILE A 228 0.16 17.19 8.27
CA ILE A 228 -0.17 18.01 7.12
C ILE A 228 -1.47 18.70 7.49
N SER A 229 -1.45 20.03 7.57
CA SER A 229 -2.67 20.82 7.67
C SER A 229 -3.56 20.53 6.46
N ASP A 230 -4.87 20.47 6.67
CA ASP A 230 -5.87 20.29 5.60
C ASP A 230 -5.84 21.43 4.54
N ASP A 231 -4.96 22.42 4.74
CA ASP A 231 -4.77 23.60 3.87
C ASP A 231 -3.76 23.39 2.73
N ALA A 232 -3.18 22.20 2.57
CA ALA A 232 -2.42 21.89 1.37
C ALA A 232 -3.40 21.86 0.18
N GLU A 233 -3.48 22.94 -0.57
CA GLU A 233 -4.19 22.99 -1.86
C GLU A 233 -3.78 21.77 -2.67
N LEU A 234 -4.76 20.93 -2.96
CA LEU A 234 -4.58 19.67 -3.65
C LEU A 234 -3.95 19.95 -5.01
N MET A 235 -2.76 19.43 -5.23
CA MET A 235 -2.00 19.53 -6.48
C MET A 235 -2.67 18.76 -7.63
N PHE A 236 -3.83 18.16 -7.36
CA PHE A 236 -4.65 17.44 -8.33
C PHE A 236 -5.88 18.28 -8.67
N PRO A 237 -6.12 18.58 -9.95
CA PRO A 237 -7.34 19.27 -10.37
C PRO A 237 -8.55 18.42 -9.96
N ASP A 238 -9.62 19.11 -9.56
CA ASP A 238 -10.89 18.47 -9.23
C ASP A 238 -11.34 17.58 -10.39
N ALA A 239 -11.94 16.42 -10.07
CA ALA A 239 -12.36 15.44 -11.07
C ALA A 239 -13.37 15.96 -12.11
N ALA A 240 -13.74 17.23 -12.02
CA ALA A 240 -14.60 17.96 -12.96
C ALA A 240 -13.82 18.58 -14.15
N ASP A 241 -12.49 18.74 -14.06
CA ASP A 241 -11.69 19.30 -15.14
C ASP A 241 -10.98 18.17 -15.91
N ASP A 242 -11.73 17.56 -16.84
CA ASP A 242 -11.25 16.51 -17.76
C ASP A 242 -10.08 16.94 -18.68
N GLU A 243 -9.68 18.21 -18.65
CA GLU A 243 -8.64 18.74 -19.55
C GLU A 243 -7.22 18.79 -18.96
N ALA A 244 -7.05 18.54 -17.64
CA ALA A 244 -5.76 18.75 -16.98
C ALA A 244 -4.91 17.47 -16.80
N TRP A 245 -5.41 16.31 -17.20
CA TRP A 245 -4.64 15.04 -17.13
C TRP A 245 -3.82 14.88 -18.40
N PRO A 246 -2.56 14.40 -18.31
CA PRO A 246 -1.76 14.10 -19.50
C PRO A 246 -2.51 13.13 -20.42
N GLU A 247 -2.52 13.39 -21.73
CA GLU A 247 -3.24 12.58 -22.76
C GLU A 247 -2.96 11.07 -22.71
N SER A 248 -1.88 10.64 -22.04
CA SER A 248 -1.54 9.23 -21.83
C SER A 248 -2.53 8.46 -20.92
N THR A 249 -3.48 9.13 -20.29
CA THR A 249 -4.48 8.52 -19.39
C THR A 249 -5.85 8.37 -20.03
N ARG A 250 -6.07 8.86 -21.25
CA ARG A 250 -7.38 8.83 -21.96
C ARG A 250 -7.61 7.57 -22.79
N GLU A 251 -6.59 6.76 -23.04
CA GLU A 251 -6.72 5.52 -23.83
C GLU A 251 -6.38 4.30 -22.97
N LEU A 252 -7.24 3.92 -22.04
CA LEU A 252 -7.34 2.54 -21.51
C LEU A 252 -8.73 2.28 -20.91
#